data_ca01d9b1df5a40be384954e39f3f0a56
#
_entry.id   ca01d9b1df5a40be384954e39f3f0a56
#
_cell.length_a   1.000
_cell.length_b   1.000
_cell.length_c   1.000
_cell.angle_alpha   90.00
_cell.angle_beta   90.00
_cell.angle_gamma   90.00
#
_symmetry.space_group_name_H-M   'P 1'
#
loop_
_entity.id
_entity.type
_entity.pdbx_description
1 polymer ?
#
loop_
_entity_poly.entity_id
_entity_poly.type
_entity_poly.pdbx_seq_one_letter_code
_entity_poly.pdbx_strand_id
1 'polypeptide(L)'
;HGTTSEHPIQICLDVDAGLWLGNNQVGPKRSPVRDQPAVRRPAQQAHDHGFRVVGVMTYEGQVAGVADQIPGQAPKMAIIRKLKSASIQQLLQRRREVLAALKGVAELEFFNAGGSGSLESSSADPAVTEVAAGSGLLVPALFDHYASFQPRPACFFGVPVVRRPNQGIATVAGGGFIASGPAGKDRSPVPWSPPGLQLTGLEGAGEVQTPLTGLAAAQLRIGDLVWFRHAKSGEIAEHTNVVHLLQGDQIVDSVPTYRGNGNAW
;
A
#
# COMPACT_ATOMS: atom_id res chain seq x y z
N HIS A 1 -3.48 -21.35 -24.46
CA HIS A 1 -4.22 -22.39 -23.75
C HIS A 1 -5.70 -22.10 -23.89
N GLY A 2 -6.46 -23.01 -24.48
CA GLY A 2 -7.92 -22.90 -24.60
C GLY A 2 -8.60 -23.37 -23.30
N THR A 3 -9.78 -22.85 -23.01
CA THR A 3 -10.66 -23.40 -21.98
C THR A 3 -11.13 -24.78 -22.44
N THR A 4 -11.13 -25.76 -21.54
CA THR A 4 -11.84 -27.03 -21.75
C THR A 4 -13.08 -27.04 -20.85
N SER A 5 -14.11 -27.81 -21.21
CA SER A 5 -15.31 -27.96 -20.37
C SER A 5 -15.00 -28.54 -18.97
N GLU A 6 -13.90 -29.30 -18.87
CA GLU A 6 -13.47 -29.91 -17.60
C GLU A 6 -12.64 -28.96 -16.73
N HIS A 7 -11.94 -27.99 -17.33
CA HIS A 7 -11.09 -27.04 -16.62
C HIS A 7 -11.28 -25.61 -17.17
N PRO A 8 -12.40 -24.96 -16.85
CA PRO A 8 -12.63 -23.59 -17.28
C PRO A 8 -11.64 -22.63 -16.59
N ILE A 9 -11.14 -21.66 -17.35
CA ILE A 9 -10.33 -20.58 -16.75
C ILE A 9 -11.22 -19.79 -15.79
N GLN A 10 -10.74 -19.64 -14.59
CA GLN A 10 -11.39 -18.82 -13.54
C GLN A 10 -10.97 -17.37 -13.68
N ILE A 11 -11.92 -16.46 -13.56
CA ILE A 11 -11.68 -15.02 -13.62
C ILE A 11 -12.32 -14.28 -12.44
N CYS A 12 -11.69 -13.18 -12.08
CA CYS A 12 -12.19 -12.22 -11.10
C CYS A 12 -12.52 -10.91 -11.81
N LEU A 13 -13.68 -10.35 -11.55
CA LEU A 13 -14.10 -9.06 -12.09
C LEU A 13 -13.58 -7.92 -11.21
N ASP A 14 -12.76 -7.03 -11.77
CA ASP A 14 -12.37 -5.78 -11.12
C ASP A 14 -13.49 -4.74 -11.30
N VAL A 15 -14.11 -4.34 -10.19
CA VAL A 15 -15.21 -3.39 -10.17
C VAL A 15 -14.72 -2.07 -9.56
N ASP A 16 -15.05 -0.96 -10.18
CA ASP A 16 -14.70 0.37 -9.71
C ASP A 16 -15.19 0.63 -8.28
N ALA A 17 -14.29 0.92 -7.40
CA ALA A 17 -14.53 1.24 -5.99
C ALA A 17 -14.29 2.71 -5.64
N GLY A 18 -14.15 3.59 -6.63
CA GLY A 18 -14.01 5.02 -6.41
C GLY A 18 -15.26 5.68 -5.82
N LEU A 19 -15.05 6.77 -5.08
CA LEU A 19 -16.13 7.67 -4.67
C LEU A 19 -16.55 8.54 -5.86
N TRP A 20 -17.82 8.60 -6.16
CA TRP A 20 -18.37 9.45 -7.20
C TRP A 20 -19.14 10.62 -6.60
N LEU A 21 -18.74 11.83 -6.97
CA LEU A 21 -19.38 13.10 -6.62
C LEU A 21 -19.87 13.73 -7.93
N GLY A 22 -21.11 13.43 -8.32
CA GLY A 22 -21.61 13.70 -9.66
C GLY A 22 -20.76 12.98 -10.72
N ASN A 23 -20.13 13.72 -11.62
CA ASN A 23 -19.27 13.17 -12.67
C ASN A 23 -17.78 13.04 -12.26
N ASN A 24 -17.42 13.44 -11.03
CA ASN A 24 -16.06 13.40 -10.57
C ASN A 24 -15.79 12.11 -9.76
N GLN A 25 -14.76 11.36 -10.17
CA GLN A 25 -14.29 10.18 -9.46
C GLN A 25 -13.08 10.50 -8.57
N VAL A 26 -13.18 10.12 -7.31
CA VAL A 26 -12.08 10.14 -6.33
C VAL A 26 -11.70 8.69 -5.99
N GLY A 27 -10.46 8.32 -6.22
CA GLY A 27 -9.96 6.98 -5.96
C GLY A 27 -9.29 6.32 -7.16
N PRO A 28 -9.07 5.01 -7.12
CA PRO A 28 -8.43 4.26 -8.20
C PRO A 28 -9.22 4.36 -9.51
N LYS A 29 -8.52 4.66 -10.60
CA LYS A 29 -9.09 4.72 -11.95
C LYS A 29 -8.64 3.51 -12.74
N ARG A 30 -9.16 2.33 -12.37
CA ARG A 30 -8.68 1.05 -12.90
C ARG A 30 -9.73 0.33 -13.76
N SER A 31 -11.00 0.40 -13.36
CA SER A 31 -12.07 -0.33 -14.04
C SER A 31 -13.17 0.60 -14.54
N PRO A 32 -13.75 0.36 -15.72
CA PRO A 32 -14.96 1.01 -16.20
C PRO A 32 -16.22 0.35 -15.63
N VAL A 33 -16.09 -0.80 -14.98
CA VAL A 33 -17.22 -1.61 -14.48
C VAL A 33 -17.71 -1.01 -13.16
N ARG A 34 -18.88 -0.37 -13.15
CA ARG A 34 -19.37 0.38 -11.99
C ARG A 34 -20.78 0.04 -11.55
N ASP A 35 -21.68 -0.11 -12.48
CA ASP A 35 -23.12 -0.31 -12.24
C ASP A 35 -23.56 -1.72 -12.63
N GLN A 36 -24.82 -2.06 -12.32
CA GLN A 36 -25.36 -3.40 -12.56
C GLN A 36 -25.23 -3.86 -14.02
N PRO A 37 -25.59 -3.06 -15.05
CA PRO A 37 -25.42 -3.45 -16.44
C PRO A 37 -23.94 -3.67 -16.82
N ALA A 38 -23.06 -2.78 -16.35
CA ALA A 38 -21.62 -2.87 -16.62
C ALA A 38 -20.97 -4.09 -15.98
N VAL A 39 -21.49 -4.57 -14.84
CA VAL A 39 -21.02 -5.79 -14.17
C VAL A 39 -21.58 -7.04 -14.84
N ARG A 40 -22.89 -7.05 -15.15
CA ARG A 40 -23.57 -8.21 -15.69
C ARG A 40 -23.07 -8.60 -17.09
N ARG A 41 -22.82 -7.59 -17.93
CA ARG A 41 -22.41 -7.80 -19.32
C ARG A 41 -21.09 -8.58 -19.44
N PRO A 42 -19.96 -8.18 -18.83
CA PRO A 42 -18.73 -8.95 -18.92
C PRO A 42 -18.82 -10.32 -18.23
N ALA A 43 -19.63 -10.45 -17.17
CA ALA A 43 -19.87 -11.74 -16.56
C ALA A 43 -20.58 -12.71 -17.50
N GLN A 44 -21.62 -12.26 -18.21
CA GLN A 44 -22.32 -13.06 -19.20
C GLN A 44 -21.41 -13.41 -20.39
N GLN A 45 -20.65 -12.42 -20.90
CA GLN A 45 -19.70 -12.66 -21.98
C GLN A 45 -18.64 -13.71 -21.59
N ALA A 46 -18.14 -13.64 -20.37
CA ALA A 46 -17.19 -14.63 -19.85
C ALA A 46 -17.82 -16.03 -19.83
N HIS A 47 -19.03 -16.16 -19.32
CA HIS A 47 -19.76 -17.41 -19.29
C HIS A 47 -19.97 -17.98 -20.72
N ASP A 48 -20.41 -17.13 -21.67
CA ASP A 48 -20.68 -17.53 -23.05
C ASP A 48 -19.39 -18.00 -23.79
N HIS A 49 -18.22 -17.56 -23.33
CA HIS A 49 -16.92 -17.99 -23.85
C HIS A 49 -16.29 -19.15 -23.05
N GLY A 50 -17.03 -19.76 -22.14
CA GLY A 50 -16.55 -20.89 -21.36
C GLY A 50 -15.61 -20.54 -20.21
N PHE A 51 -15.55 -19.28 -19.78
CA PHE A 51 -14.87 -18.86 -18.56
C PHE A 51 -15.81 -18.97 -17.35
N ARG A 52 -15.23 -19.14 -16.17
CA ARG A 52 -15.97 -19.15 -14.92
C ARG A 52 -15.65 -17.90 -14.09
N VAL A 53 -16.62 -17.03 -13.90
CA VAL A 53 -16.48 -15.89 -12.97
C VAL A 53 -16.63 -16.42 -11.56
N VAL A 54 -15.55 -16.43 -10.80
CA VAL A 54 -15.49 -16.95 -9.42
C VAL A 54 -15.32 -15.86 -8.37
N GLY A 55 -14.93 -14.65 -8.77
CA GLY A 55 -14.66 -13.59 -7.83
C GLY A 55 -15.00 -12.20 -8.36
N VAL A 56 -15.16 -11.31 -7.40
CA VAL A 56 -15.22 -9.86 -7.60
C VAL A 56 -14.15 -9.22 -6.74
N MET A 57 -13.47 -8.22 -7.25
CA MET A 57 -12.54 -7.37 -6.52
C MET A 57 -13.01 -5.91 -6.55
N THR A 58 -12.97 -5.26 -5.40
CA THR A 58 -13.25 -3.83 -5.25
C THR A 58 -12.19 -3.20 -4.36
N TYR A 59 -11.23 -2.47 -4.94
CA TYR A 59 -10.18 -1.81 -4.17
C TYR A 59 -10.47 -0.33 -3.95
N GLU A 60 -10.78 0.05 -2.72
CA GLU A 60 -11.08 1.42 -2.30
C GLU A 60 -9.81 2.18 -1.85
N GLY A 61 -8.89 2.45 -2.78
CA GLY A 61 -7.62 3.12 -2.47
C GLY A 61 -7.77 4.51 -1.84
N GLN A 62 -8.88 5.21 -2.07
CA GLN A 62 -9.19 6.51 -1.45
C GLN A 62 -9.55 6.39 0.05
N VAL A 63 -9.87 5.19 0.52
CA VAL A 63 -10.07 4.88 1.94
C VAL A 63 -8.81 4.24 2.50
N ALA A 64 -8.33 3.18 1.86
CA ALA A 64 -7.22 2.34 2.31
C ALA A 64 -5.85 3.01 2.26
N GLY A 65 -5.63 3.92 1.31
CA GLY A 65 -4.31 4.48 0.96
C GLY A 65 -4.11 5.95 1.33
N VAL A 66 -4.99 6.57 2.11
CA VAL A 66 -4.93 8.01 2.41
C VAL A 66 -4.87 8.25 3.91
N ALA A 67 -3.82 8.96 4.36
CA ALA A 67 -3.68 9.41 5.75
C ALA A 67 -4.77 10.42 6.11
N ASP A 68 -5.30 10.34 7.33
CA ASP A 68 -6.41 11.17 7.81
C ASP A 68 -6.21 11.76 9.22
N GLN A 69 -4.95 11.66 9.73
CA GLN A 69 -4.55 12.23 11.03
C GLN A 69 -3.16 12.90 10.98
N ILE A 70 -2.86 13.64 9.90
CA ILE A 70 -1.58 14.34 9.77
C ILE A 70 -1.54 15.52 10.74
N PRO A 71 -0.52 15.63 11.64
CA PRO A 71 -0.38 16.75 12.55
C PRO A 71 -0.32 18.10 11.84
N GLY A 72 -0.94 19.13 12.40
CA GLY A 72 -0.97 20.49 11.85
C GLY A 72 -1.92 20.69 10.66
N GLN A 73 -2.64 19.64 10.20
CA GLN A 73 -3.56 19.72 9.05
C GLN A 73 -5.02 19.41 9.42
N ALA A 74 -5.45 19.78 10.62
CA ALA A 74 -6.78 19.41 11.15
C ALA A 74 -7.98 19.70 10.21
N PRO A 75 -8.11 20.87 9.55
CA PRO A 75 -9.20 21.13 8.61
C PRO A 75 -9.21 20.19 7.40
N LYS A 76 -8.03 19.97 6.82
CA LYS A 76 -7.86 19.04 5.68
C LYS A 76 -8.20 17.61 6.10
N MET A 77 -7.75 17.17 7.26
CA MET A 77 -8.03 15.84 7.78
C MET A 77 -9.52 15.63 8.03
N ALA A 78 -10.24 16.63 8.50
CA ALA A 78 -11.70 16.57 8.66
C ALA A 78 -12.42 16.35 7.31
N ILE A 79 -11.98 17.02 6.25
CA ILE A 79 -12.52 16.82 4.90
C ILE A 79 -12.21 15.40 4.41
N ILE A 80 -10.97 14.93 4.58
CA ILE A 80 -10.57 13.57 4.18
C ILE A 80 -11.44 12.52 4.89
N ARG A 81 -11.65 12.64 6.20
CA ARG A 81 -12.51 11.72 6.95
C ARG A 81 -13.95 11.73 6.46
N LYS A 82 -14.52 12.89 6.08
CA LYS A 82 -15.84 12.98 5.46
C LYS A 82 -15.88 12.26 4.11
N LEU A 83 -14.87 12.45 3.27
CA LEU A 83 -14.78 11.76 1.99
C LEU A 83 -14.65 10.24 2.16
N LYS A 84 -13.85 9.78 3.12
CA LYS A 84 -13.78 8.35 3.46
C LYS A 84 -15.13 7.80 3.89
N SER A 85 -15.84 8.47 4.79
CA SER A 85 -17.17 8.05 5.24
C SER A 85 -18.17 7.98 4.09
N ALA A 86 -18.21 8.99 3.22
CA ALA A 86 -19.05 8.99 2.04
C ALA A 86 -18.69 7.85 1.07
N SER A 87 -17.38 7.58 0.92
CA SER A 87 -16.88 6.48 0.11
C SER A 87 -17.37 5.13 0.62
N ILE A 88 -17.26 4.88 1.92
CA ILE A 88 -17.69 3.64 2.56
C ILE A 88 -19.21 3.43 2.35
N GLN A 89 -20.02 4.47 2.54
CA GLN A 89 -21.47 4.37 2.32
C GLN A 89 -21.82 4.06 0.86
N GLN A 90 -21.18 4.71 -0.09
CA GLN A 90 -21.37 4.41 -1.52
C GLN A 90 -20.95 2.98 -1.87
N LEU A 91 -19.85 2.48 -1.28
CA LEU A 91 -19.35 1.14 -1.50
C LEU A 91 -20.28 0.06 -0.94
N LEU A 92 -20.83 0.25 0.26
CA LEU A 92 -21.82 -0.65 0.84
C LEU A 92 -23.02 -0.87 -0.09
N GLN A 93 -23.50 0.19 -0.75
CA GLN A 93 -24.60 0.08 -1.70
C GLN A 93 -24.14 -0.60 -3.00
N ARG A 94 -23.04 -0.14 -3.58
CA ARG A 94 -22.51 -0.67 -4.85
C ARG A 94 -22.21 -2.16 -4.78
N ARG A 95 -21.56 -2.62 -3.71
CA ARG A 95 -21.24 -4.04 -3.52
C ARG A 95 -22.50 -4.91 -3.45
N ARG A 96 -23.55 -4.45 -2.76
CA ARG A 96 -24.87 -5.12 -2.78
C ARG A 96 -25.49 -5.19 -4.18
N GLU A 97 -25.39 -4.10 -4.93
CA GLU A 97 -25.91 -4.03 -6.31
C GLU A 97 -25.13 -4.96 -7.25
N VAL A 98 -23.81 -5.07 -7.08
CA VAL A 98 -22.95 -5.99 -7.81
C VAL A 98 -23.34 -7.44 -7.54
N LEU A 99 -23.52 -7.83 -6.26
CA LEU A 99 -23.97 -9.16 -5.90
C LEU A 99 -25.34 -9.49 -6.53
N ALA A 100 -26.28 -8.53 -6.49
CA ALA A 100 -27.60 -8.70 -7.09
C ALA A 100 -27.52 -8.86 -8.62
N ALA A 101 -26.63 -8.10 -9.28
CA ALA A 101 -26.43 -8.17 -10.73
C ALA A 101 -25.85 -9.51 -11.20
N LEU A 102 -24.99 -10.13 -10.37
CA LEU A 102 -24.34 -11.40 -10.69
C LEU A 102 -25.19 -12.63 -10.33
N LYS A 103 -26.26 -12.46 -9.56
CA LYS A 103 -27.15 -13.55 -9.20
C LYS A 103 -27.73 -14.22 -10.44
N GLY A 104 -27.55 -15.54 -10.55
CA GLY A 104 -27.97 -16.34 -11.69
C GLY A 104 -27.10 -16.21 -12.96
N VAL A 105 -25.98 -15.48 -12.87
CA VAL A 105 -24.97 -15.36 -13.95
C VAL A 105 -23.64 -15.94 -13.52
N ALA A 106 -23.25 -15.76 -12.27
CA ALA A 106 -21.99 -16.25 -11.72
C ALA A 106 -22.19 -16.83 -10.31
N GLU A 107 -21.46 -17.87 -10.01
CA GLU A 107 -21.34 -18.44 -8.66
C GLU A 107 -20.01 -17.96 -8.05
N LEU A 108 -20.09 -16.97 -7.18
CA LEU A 108 -18.90 -16.37 -6.60
C LEU A 108 -18.37 -17.23 -5.46
N GLU A 109 -17.06 -17.52 -5.48
CA GLU A 109 -16.31 -18.13 -4.39
C GLU A 109 -15.86 -17.06 -3.39
N PHE A 110 -15.56 -15.84 -3.87
CA PHE A 110 -15.16 -14.73 -3.03
C PHE A 110 -15.61 -13.38 -3.57
N PHE A 111 -15.73 -12.41 -2.65
CA PHE A 111 -15.86 -10.99 -2.92
C PHE A 111 -14.75 -10.27 -2.15
N ASN A 112 -13.69 -9.91 -2.88
CA ASN A 112 -12.50 -9.28 -2.33
C ASN A 112 -12.67 -7.76 -2.21
N ALA A 113 -12.19 -7.20 -1.12
CA ALA A 113 -12.14 -5.77 -0.89
C ALA A 113 -10.97 -5.41 0.04
N GLY A 114 -10.77 -4.13 0.23
CA GLY A 114 -9.87 -3.64 1.25
C GLY A 114 -8.45 -3.37 0.77
N GLY A 115 -7.78 -2.73 1.67
CA GLY A 115 -6.35 -2.50 1.74
C GLY A 115 -6.02 -2.26 3.20
N SER A 116 -4.75 -2.13 3.56
CA SER A 116 -4.34 -2.07 4.97
C SER A 116 -5.05 -0.99 5.79
N GLY A 117 -5.37 0.16 5.19
CA GLY A 117 -6.05 1.26 5.89
C GLY A 117 -7.59 1.19 5.87
N SER A 118 -8.20 0.15 5.31
CA SER A 118 -9.67 -0.02 5.25
C SER A 118 -10.15 -1.39 5.75
N LEU A 119 -9.28 -2.16 6.40
CA LEU A 119 -9.61 -3.52 6.87
C LEU A 119 -10.89 -3.56 7.70
N GLU A 120 -11.03 -2.68 8.69
CA GLU A 120 -12.20 -2.63 9.57
C GLU A 120 -13.49 -2.33 8.80
N SER A 121 -13.46 -1.32 7.92
CA SER A 121 -14.66 -0.93 7.16
C SER A 121 -15.04 -1.96 6.10
N SER A 122 -14.06 -2.64 5.49
CA SER A 122 -14.32 -3.65 4.48
C SER A 122 -14.75 -4.98 5.08
N SER A 123 -14.18 -5.40 6.22
CA SER A 123 -14.62 -6.60 6.93
C SER A 123 -16.00 -6.46 7.57
N ALA A 124 -16.45 -5.23 7.85
CA ALA A 124 -17.80 -4.97 8.34
C ALA A 124 -18.89 -4.96 7.24
N ASP A 125 -18.49 -5.00 5.96
CA ASP A 125 -19.43 -5.05 4.83
C ASP A 125 -19.90 -6.50 4.60
N PRO A 126 -21.20 -6.80 4.74
CA PRO A 126 -21.70 -8.17 4.58
C PRO A 126 -21.57 -8.74 3.16
N ALA A 127 -21.30 -7.90 2.15
CA ALA A 127 -21.02 -8.35 0.80
C ALA A 127 -19.59 -8.89 0.64
N VAL A 128 -18.68 -8.52 1.53
CA VAL A 128 -17.25 -8.85 1.45
C VAL A 128 -16.99 -10.16 2.18
N THR A 129 -16.38 -11.11 1.48
CA THR A 129 -16.00 -12.42 2.05
C THR A 129 -14.49 -12.56 2.19
N GLU A 130 -13.72 -11.67 1.56
CA GLU A 130 -12.26 -11.67 1.61
C GLU A 130 -11.72 -10.24 1.69
N VAL A 131 -10.80 -9.98 2.61
CA VAL A 131 -10.13 -8.68 2.73
C VAL A 131 -8.64 -8.81 2.43
N ALA A 132 -8.11 -7.82 1.70
CA ALA A 132 -6.70 -7.79 1.32
C ALA A 132 -5.91 -6.76 2.15
N ALA A 133 -4.73 -7.14 2.62
CA ALA A 133 -3.82 -6.27 3.37
C ALA A 133 -2.36 -6.68 3.14
N GLY A 134 -1.74 -6.16 2.10
CA GLY A 134 -0.33 -6.47 1.80
C GLY A 134 0.65 -5.63 2.62
N SER A 135 0.64 -4.32 2.42
CA SER A 135 1.57 -3.38 3.06
C SER A 135 1.44 -3.28 4.57
N GLY A 136 0.28 -3.63 5.13
CA GLY A 136 0.06 -3.69 6.57
C GLY A 136 0.93 -4.69 7.32
N LEU A 137 1.49 -5.69 6.63
CA LEU A 137 2.43 -6.65 7.23
C LEU A 137 3.83 -6.05 7.42
N LEU A 138 4.26 -5.14 6.54
CA LEU A 138 5.57 -4.48 6.61
C LEU A 138 5.54 -3.15 7.36
N VAL A 139 4.39 -2.51 7.41
CA VAL A 139 4.11 -1.24 8.10
C VAL A 139 5.04 -0.10 7.68
N PRO A 140 4.90 0.38 6.44
CA PRO A 140 5.63 1.56 6.00
C PRO A 140 5.20 2.84 6.73
N ALA A 141 6.03 3.88 6.66
CA ALA A 141 5.80 5.15 7.34
C ALA A 141 4.50 5.88 6.91
N LEU A 142 3.99 5.59 5.71
CA LEU A 142 2.72 6.14 5.23
C LEU A 142 1.55 5.89 6.20
N PHE A 143 1.58 4.81 6.97
CA PHE A 143 0.51 4.47 7.92
C PHE A 143 0.58 5.18 9.27
N ASP A 144 1.66 5.92 9.58
CA ASP A 144 1.82 6.59 10.87
C ASP A 144 0.73 7.65 11.15
N HIS A 145 0.06 8.10 10.10
CA HIS A 145 -0.96 9.15 10.17
C HIS A 145 -2.37 8.65 9.81
N TYR A 146 -2.65 7.38 10.08
CA TYR A 146 -3.99 6.81 9.94
C TYR A 146 -4.69 6.79 11.29
N ALA A 147 -5.96 7.25 11.33
CA ALA A 147 -6.76 7.23 12.55
C ALA A 147 -7.27 5.82 12.90
N SER A 148 -7.47 4.98 11.86
CA SER A 148 -8.13 3.69 12.00
C SER A 148 -7.26 2.62 12.66
N PHE A 149 -5.93 2.71 12.60
CA PHE A 149 -5.06 1.74 13.24
C PHE A 149 -3.68 2.30 13.58
N GLN A 150 -3.03 1.72 14.60
CA GLN A 150 -1.68 2.07 15.01
C GLN A 150 -0.73 0.91 14.72
N PRO A 151 -0.03 0.97 13.61
CA PRO A 151 0.80 -0.12 13.16
C PRO A 151 2.12 -0.22 13.90
N ARG A 152 2.66 -1.44 14.00
CA ARG A 152 4.01 -1.70 14.50
C ARG A 152 4.96 -1.90 13.32
N PRO A 153 5.96 -1.04 13.09
CA PRO A 153 6.93 -1.22 12.03
C PRO A 153 7.61 -2.59 12.08
N ALA A 154 7.66 -3.26 10.93
CA ALA A 154 8.22 -4.60 10.83
C ALA A 154 9.30 -4.74 9.74
N CYS A 155 9.52 -3.71 8.92
CA CYS A 155 10.52 -3.74 7.86
C CYS A 155 11.38 -2.48 7.88
N PHE A 156 12.70 -2.71 7.87
CA PHE A 156 13.72 -1.66 7.93
C PHE A 156 14.85 -1.97 6.97
N PHE A 157 15.61 -0.95 6.57
CA PHE A 157 16.88 -1.12 5.90
C PHE A 157 17.96 -0.32 6.62
N GLY A 158 19.17 -0.87 6.68
CA GLY A 158 20.33 -0.25 7.33
C GLY A 158 21.35 0.21 6.30
N VAL A 159 21.87 1.43 6.47
CA VAL A 159 22.94 1.98 5.64
C VAL A 159 24.04 2.59 6.52
N PRO A 160 25.34 2.41 6.16
CA PRO A 160 26.44 2.88 6.98
C PRO A 160 26.68 4.38 6.83
N VAL A 161 27.13 5.01 7.90
CA VAL A 161 27.70 6.36 7.88
C VAL A 161 29.02 6.31 7.12
N VAL A 162 29.16 7.12 6.09
CA VAL A 162 30.37 7.19 5.25
C VAL A 162 31.09 8.52 5.34
N ARG A 163 30.43 9.58 5.82
CA ARG A 163 31.02 10.93 5.95
C ARG A 163 30.52 11.65 7.19
N ARG A 164 31.37 12.51 7.71
CA ARG A 164 31.09 13.43 8.82
C ARG A 164 31.57 14.84 8.41
N PRO A 165 30.74 15.62 7.61
CA PRO A 165 31.18 16.94 7.15
C PRO A 165 31.36 17.94 8.29
N ASN A 166 30.58 17.81 9.37
CA ASN A 166 30.72 18.58 10.61
C ASN A 166 30.10 17.84 11.80
N GLN A 167 30.10 18.42 12.99
CA GLN A 167 29.60 17.78 14.21
C GLN A 167 28.07 17.53 14.17
N GLY A 168 27.31 18.32 13.43
CA GLY A 168 25.83 18.21 13.38
C GLY A 168 25.31 17.36 12.24
N ILE A 169 26.18 16.84 11.35
CA ILE A 169 25.78 16.09 10.16
C ILE A 169 26.53 14.76 10.08
N ALA A 170 25.78 13.70 9.87
CA ALA A 170 26.27 12.39 9.48
C ALA A 170 25.67 12.04 8.12
N THR A 171 26.50 11.66 7.15
CA THR A 171 26.06 11.28 5.82
C THR A 171 26.20 9.78 5.62
N VAL A 172 25.11 9.12 5.27
CA VAL A 172 25.05 7.67 5.02
C VAL A 172 25.18 7.34 3.54
N ALA A 173 25.58 6.13 3.21
CA ALA A 173 25.68 5.62 1.85
C ALA A 173 24.29 5.25 1.30
N GLY A 174 23.81 5.94 0.28
CA GLY A 174 22.51 5.65 -0.30
C GLY A 174 21.34 6.10 0.59
N GLY A 175 20.24 5.34 0.56
CA GLY A 175 19.03 5.59 1.35
C GLY A 175 17.93 6.32 0.56
N GLY A 176 18.17 6.72 -0.68
CA GLY A 176 17.20 7.40 -1.54
C GLY A 176 16.14 6.49 -2.13
N PHE A 177 15.59 5.58 -1.36
CA PHE A 177 14.51 4.69 -1.78
C PHE A 177 13.18 5.45 -1.75
N ILE A 178 12.90 6.15 -2.85
CA ILE A 178 11.72 7.01 -2.96
C ILE A 178 10.52 6.20 -3.43
N ALA A 179 9.45 6.23 -2.65
CA ALA A 179 8.24 5.48 -2.94
C ALA A 179 7.45 6.08 -4.11
N SER A 180 6.76 5.22 -4.83
CA SER A 180 5.86 5.58 -5.94
C SER A 180 4.70 6.47 -5.51
N GLY A 181 4.17 7.25 -6.45
CA GLY A 181 3.04 8.18 -6.27
C GLY A 181 3.43 9.63 -6.53
N PRO A 182 2.55 10.60 -6.25
CA PRO A 182 2.89 12.02 -6.38
C PRO A 182 4.11 12.36 -5.54
N ALA A 183 5.05 13.14 -6.11
CA ALA A 183 6.25 13.56 -5.42
C ALA A 183 5.91 14.34 -4.12
N GLY A 184 6.58 14.01 -3.04
CA GLY A 184 6.36 14.66 -1.75
C GLY A 184 7.26 14.06 -0.66
N LYS A 185 7.38 14.77 0.47
CA LYS A 185 8.20 14.33 1.60
C LYS A 185 7.73 12.99 2.20
N ASP A 186 6.47 12.68 2.05
CA ASP A 186 5.85 11.43 2.49
C ASP A 186 6.22 10.22 1.60
N ARG A 187 7.01 10.44 0.56
CA ARG A 187 7.57 9.39 -0.30
C ARG A 187 9.02 9.07 0.03
N SER A 188 9.65 9.84 0.91
CA SER A 188 11.02 9.59 1.37
C SER A 188 11.03 8.60 2.53
N PRO A 189 12.09 7.77 2.65
CA PRO A 189 12.27 6.93 3.83
C PRO A 189 12.47 7.79 5.09
N VAL A 190 12.16 7.22 6.23
CA VAL A 190 12.22 7.92 7.53
C VAL A 190 13.35 7.33 8.36
N PRO A 191 14.35 8.13 8.80
CA PRO A 191 15.36 7.66 9.76
C PRO A 191 14.66 7.15 11.02
N TRP A 192 15.06 5.95 11.49
CA TRP A 192 14.40 5.26 12.59
C TRP A 192 15.31 5.07 13.81
N SER A 193 16.51 4.53 13.57
CA SER A 193 17.45 4.26 14.67
C SER A 193 18.88 4.63 14.25
N PRO A 194 19.63 5.33 15.12
CA PRO A 194 19.23 5.83 16.43
C PRO A 194 18.14 6.92 16.34
N PRO A 195 17.28 7.05 17.36
CA PRO A 195 16.20 8.04 17.37
C PRO A 195 16.74 9.48 17.40
N GLY A 196 15.94 10.41 16.85
CA GLY A 196 16.31 11.84 16.81
C GLY A 196 17.10 12.27 15.58
N LEU A 197 17.27 11.37 14.60
CA LEU A 197 17.79 11.71 13.27
C LEU A 197 16.68 12.25 12.37
N GLN A 198 17.06 13.13 11.46
CA GLN A 198 16.17 13.73 10.47
C GLN A 198 16.89 13.86 9.13
N LEU A 199 16.14 13.76 8.05
CA LEU A 199 16.61 14.16 6.72
C LEU A 199 16.82 15.67 6.66
N THR A 200 17.81 16.14 5.92
CA THR A 200 17.99 17.56 5.67
C THR A 200 16.88 18.11 4.77
N GLY A 201 16.49 19.35 4.98
CA GLY A 201 15.32 19.94 4.32
C GLY A 201 15.49 20.17 2.81
N LEU A 202 16.71 20.40 2.35
CA LEU A 202 17.03 20.71 0.94
C LEU A 202 17.44 19.48 0.13
N GLU A 203 18.30 18.62 0.71
CA GLU A 203 18.78 17.43 -0.01
C GLU A 203 17.85 16.23 0.16
N GLY A 204 17.27 16.05 1.35
CA GLY A 204 16.42 14.89 1.64
C GLY A 204 17.19 13.57 1.59
N ALA A 205 16.54 12.51 1.08
CA ALA A 205 17.14 11.20 0.87
C ALA A 205 17.72 11.11 -0.54
N GLY A 206 19.01 10.86 -0.64
CA GLY A 206 19.74 10.82 -1.91
C GLY A 206 20.02 9.40 -2.38
N GLU A 207 20.15 9.24 -3.68
CA GLU A 207 20.45 7.94 -4.32
C GLU A 207 21.82 7.39 -3.88
N VAL A 208 22.82 8.24 -3.86
CA VAL A 208 24.22 7.83 -3.53
C VAL A 208 24.55 8.12 -2.07
N GLN A 209 24.10 9.25 -1.54
CA GLN A 209 24.36 9.69 -0.17
C GLN A 209 23.18 10.44 0.41
N THR A 210 22.90 10.22 1.70
CA THR A 210 21.82 10.88 2.43
C THR A 210 22.42 11.59 3.65
N PRO A 211 22.42 12.94 3.68
CA PRO A 211 22.83 13.68 4.87
C PRO A 211 21.73 13.67 5.92
N LEU A 212 22.13 13.43 7.17
CA LEU A 212 21.28 13.36 8.33
C LEU A 212 21.68 14.42 9.34
N THR A 213 20.70 15.03 9.97
CA THR A 213 20.85 16.00 11.06
C THR A 213 20.09 15.53 12.30
N GLY A 214 20.19 16.29 13.39
CA GLY A 214 19.52 16.00 14.64
C GLY A 214 20.51 15.63 15.76
N LEU A 215 20.00 15.50 16.97
CA LEU A 215 20.84 15.29 18.17
C LEU A 215 21.69 14.02 18.08
N ALA A 216 21.18 12.97 17.53
CA ALA A 216 21.89 11.71 17.37
C ALA A 216 23.01 11.79 16.32
N ALA A 217 22.91 12.69 15.35
CA ALA A 217 23.93 12.80 14.28
C ALA A 217 25.33 13.13 14.85
N ALA A 218 25.40 13.91 15.95
CA ALA A 218 26.67 14.25 16.60
C ALA A 218 27.40 13.05 17.20
N GLN A 219 26.70 11.98 17.53
CA GLN A 219 27.25 10.81 18.23
C GLN A 219 27.66 9.69 17.26
N LEU A 220 27.18 9.72 16.01
CA LEU A 220 27.47 8.73 15.00
C LEU A 220 28.95 8.79 14.56
N ARG A 221 29.53 7.64 14.25
CA ARG A 221 30.88 7.46 13.71
C ARG A 221 30.80 6.88 12.30
N ILE A 222 31.85 7.05 11.52
CA ILE A 222 31.99 6.37 10.22
C ILE A 222 31.94 4.86 10.46
N GLY A 223 31.09 4.18 9.69
CA GLY A 223 30.82 2.74 9.82
C GLY A 223 29.59 2.40 10.66
N ASP A 224 29.10 3.31 11.51
CA ASP A 224 27.86 3.06 12.24
C ASP A 224 26.68 2.88 11.30
N LEU A 225 25.78 1.95 11.61
CA LEU A 225 24.56 1.72 10.83
C LEU A 225 23.44 2.66 11.29
N VAL A 226 22.79 3.27 10.31
CA VAL A 226 21.54 3.98 10.52
C VAL A 226 20.42 3.18 9.87
N TRP A 227 19.38 2.91 10.67
CA TRP A 227 18.20 2.19 10.20
C TRP A 227 17.12 3.15 9.76
N PHE A 228 16.47 2.82 8.65
CA PHE A 228 15.37 3.56 8.07
C PHE A 228 14.14 2.69 7.94
N ARG A 229 12.98 3.32 8.07
CA ARG A 229 11.71 2.78 7.60
C ARG A 229 11.46 3.24 6.17
N HIS A 230 10.96 2.34 5.35
CA HIS A 230 10.48 2.64 4.01
C HIS A 230 9.18 3.46 4.04
N ALA A 231 8.92 4.24 2.99
CA ALA A 231 7.73 5.08 2.92
C ALA A 231 6.48 4.29 2.50
N LYS A 232 6.62 3.35 1.53
CA LYS A 232 5.60 2.38 1.09
C LYS A 232 6.20 0.99 1.07
N SER A 233 5.44 -0.04 0.70
CA SER A 233 5.93 -1.41 0.85
C SER A 233 6.76 -1.93 -0.33
N GLY A 234 6.67 -1.32 -1.50
CA GLY A 234 7.29 -1.85 -2.72
C GLY A 234 8.75 -1.48 -2.90
N GLU A 235 9.13 -0.24 -2.57
CA GLU A 235 10.41 0.34 -2.96
C GLU A 235 11.63 -0.41 -2.44
N ILE A 236 11.59 -0.98 -1.24
CA ILE A 236 12.72 -1.77 -0.72
C ILE A 236 12.98 -2.99 -1.61
N ALA A 237 11.93 -3.69 -2.01
CA ALA A 237 12.05 -4.89 -2.82
C ALA A 237 12.52 -4.60 -4.27
N GLU A 238 12.47 -3.33 -4.71
CA GLU A 238 13.06 -2.88 -5.97
C GLU A 238 14.58 -2.66 -5.85
N HIS A 239 15.10 -2.44 -4.64
CA HIS A 239 16.51 -2.08 -4.40
C HIS A 239 17.33 -3.19 -3.78
N THR A 240 16.71 -4.18 -3.12
CA THR A 240 17.40 -5.26 -2.42
C THR A 240 17.02 -6.63 -2.96
N ASN A 241 17.98 -7.55 -3.01
CA ASN A 241 17.74 -8.91 -3.48
C ASN A 241 17.25 -9.84 -2.37
N VAL A 242 17.54 -9.52 -1.11
CA VAL A 242 17.29 -10.38 0.06
C VAL A 242 16.72 -9.56 1.21
N VAL A 243 15.77 -10.14 1.92
CA VAL A 243 15.28 -9.67 3.21
C VAL A 243 15.63 -10.70 4.28
N HIS A 244 16.21 -10.23 5.38
CA HIS A 244 16.52 -11.06 6.54
C HIS A 244 15.37 -11.04 7.53
N LEU A 245 14.91 -12.21 7.96
CA LEU A 245 13.87 -12.36 8.98
C LEU A 245 14.52 -12.42 10.35
N LEU A 246 14.11 -11.50 11.24
CA LEU A 246 14.64 -11.38 12.60
C LEU A 246 13.64 -11.89 13.62
N GLN A 247 14.12 -12.70 14.56
CA GLN A 247 13.41 -13.08 15.77
C GLN A 247 14.26 -12.72 16.98
N GLY A 248 13.83 -11.71 17.73
CA GLY A 248 14.68 -11.11 18.74
C GLY A 248 15.91 -10.42 18.12
N ASP A 249 17.10 -10.90 18.45
CA ASP A 249 18.40 -10.44 17.98
C ASP A 249 19.05 -11.37 16.95
N GLN A 250 18.36 -12.43 16.52
CA GLN A 250 18.86 -13.45 15.61
C GLN A 250 18.21 -13.37 14.24
N ILE A 251 19.00 -13.53 13.19
CA ILE A 251 18.49 -13.78 11.84
C ILE A 251 18.11 -15.27 11.80
N VAL A 252 16.79 -15.53 11.67
CA VAL A 252 16.26 -16.89 11.62
C VAL A 252 16.11 -17.40 10.19
N ASP A 253 16.00 -16.49 9.21
CA ASP A 253 15.91 -16.85 7.80
C ASP A 253 16.31 -15.67 6.90
N SER A 254 16.53 -15.95 5.61
CA SER A 254 16.81 -14.95 4.58
C SER A 254 16.07 -15.33 3.30
N VAL A 255 15.12 -14.48 2.89
CA VAL A 255 14.22 -14.75 1.76
C VAL A 255 14.52 -13.79 0.61
N PRO A 256 14.44 -14.25 -0.65
CA PRO A 256 14.61 -13.37 -1.79
C PRO A 256 13.42 -12.41 -1.93
N THR A 257 13.70 -11.19 -2.38
CA THR A 257 12.67 -10.28 -2.90
C THR A 257 12.30 -10.66 -4.33
N TYR A 258 11.27 -10.01 -4.92
CA TYR A 258 10.97 -10.21 -6.34
C TYR A 258 12.13 -9.79 -7.25
N ARG A 259 12.94 -8.78 -6.85
CA ARG A 259 14.20 -8.45 -7.51
C ARG A 259 15.20 -9.59 -7.39
N GLY A 260 15.34 -10.18 -6.20
CA GLY A 260 16.21 -11.35 -5.98
C GLY A 260 15.83 -12.56 -6.83
N ASN A 261 14.55 -12.69 -7.16
CA ASN A 261 14.01 -13.71 -8.07
C ASN A 261 14.08 -13.31 -9.56
N GLY A 262 14.65 -12.15 -9.91
CA GLY A 262 14.75 -11.67 -11.28
C GLY A 262 13.44 -11.10 -11.86
N ASN A 263 12.47 -10.77 -11.03
CA ASN A 263 11.16 -10.26 -11.43
C ASN A 263 11.01 -8.73 -11.33
N ALA A 264 12.10 -8.00 -11.05
CA ALA A 264 12.14 -6.55 -11.12
C ALA A 264 12.66 -6.10 -12.49
N TRP A 265 11.91 -5.27 -13.20
CA TRP A 265 12.20 -4.71 -14.53
C TRP A 265 11.87 -3.22 -14.58
#